data_fb27d4b0e218c42147000bd068924e3d
#
_entry.id   fb27d4b0e218c42147000bd068924e3d
#
_cell.length_a   1.000
_cell.length_b   1.000
_cell.length_c   1.000
_cell.angle_alpha   90.00
_cell.angle_beta   90.00
_cell.angle_gamma   90.00
#
_symmetry.space_group_name_H-M   'P 1'
#
loop_
_entity.id
_entity.type
_entity.pdbx_description
1 polymer ?
#
loop_
_entity_poly.entity_id
_entity_poly.type
_entity_poly.pdbx_seq_one_letter_code
_entity_poly.pdbx_strand_id
1 'polypeptide(L)'
;MAIAQSRPDFTLEVRRTFAAPREKVFAAWTEPAQLEKWMCRDVSAHTVIHHQQDIRTGGRYLMEVRDAAKGEVYWGQGVYLEVTPPEKMRFTWSWTKDRPDGENMQPGSEETEVTVEFLARGPATEIILTHTGFHNEKLRKEHDRGWNGCLDILERVLQQS
;
A
#
# COMPACT_ATOMS: atom_id res chain seq x y z
N MET A 1 -23.09 -21.85 -10.64
CA MET A 1 -22.45 -21.65 -10.61
C MET A 1 -21.55 -21.38 -10.31
N ALA A 2 -21.68 -21.34 -10.23
CA ALA A 2 -20.76 -20.88 -9.85
C ALA A 2 -19.65 -21.07 -10.05
N ILE A 3 -19.32 -21.06 -10.40
CA ILE A 3 -18.22 -21.17 -10.57
C ILE A 3 -17.23 -20.24 -10.57
N ALA A 4 -17.51 -19.30 -10.50
CA ALA A 4 -16.73 -18.17 -10.59
C ALA A 4 -15.49 -18.15 -9.82
N GLN A 5 -15.44 -18.91 -8.85
CA GLN A 5 -14.29 -18.98 -8.03
C GLN A 5 -13.32 -20.01 -8.50
N SER A 6 -13.37 -20.33 -9.73
CA SER A 6 -12.45 -21.28 -10.27
C SER A 6 -11.00 -20.78 -10.28
N ARG A 7 -10.80 -19.46 -10.24
CA ARG A 7 -9.46 -18.89 -10.25
C ARG A 7 -8.93 -18.77 -8.82
N PRO A 8 -7.71 -19.31 -8.55
CA PRO A 8 -7.12 -19.14 -7.21
C PRO A 8 -6.97 -17.66 -6.87
N ASP A 9 -7.21 -17.36 -5.63
CA ASP A 9 -7.04 -16.00 -5.10
C ASP A 9 -6.07 -16.10 -3.93
N PHE A 10 -4.84 -15.69 -4.17
CA PHE A 10 -3.82 -15.70 -3.13
C PHE A 10 -3.90 -14.39 -2.36
N THR A 11 -3.98 -14.51 -1.05
CA THR A 11 -4.13 -13.37 -0.14
C THR A 11 -2.99 -13.37 0.85
N LEU A 12 -2.50 -12.18 1.19
CA LEU A 12 -1.58 -12.03 2.29
C LEU A 12 -2.24 -11.22 3.40
N GLU A 13 -1.83 -11.49 4.62
CA GLU A 13 -2.28 -10.73 5.77
C GLU A 13 -1.06 -10.40 6.62
N VAL A 14 -0.92 -9.12 6.98
CA VAL A 14 0.15 -8.67 7.87
C VAL A 14 -0.50 -7.99 9.06
N ARG A 15 -0.11 -8.41 10.27
CA ARG A 15 -0.55 -7.76 11.50
C ARG A 15 0.66 -7.15 12.17
N ARG A 16 0.57 -5.89 12.55
CA ARG A 16 1.69 -5.21 13.17
C ARG A 16 1.16 -4.21 14.20
N THR A 17 1.80 -4.17 15.36
CA THR A 17 1.43 -3.22 16.42
C THR A 17 2.48 -2.12 16.49
N PHE A 18 2.01 -0.87 16.47
CA PHE A 18 2.86 0.32 16.57
C PHE A 18 2.61 1.00 17.91
N ALA A 19 3.68 1.50 18.54
CA ALA A 19 3.58 2.20 19.82
C ALA A 19 3.19 3.66 19.59
N ALA A 20 2.01 3.87 19.03
CA ALA A 20 1.48 5.20 18.73
C ALA A 20 -0.05 5.12 18.69
N PRO A 21 -0.74 6.23 19.02
CA PRO A 21 -2.20 6.24 18.99
C PRO A 21 -2.74 6.11 17.56
N ARG A 22 -3.97 5.64 17.45
CA ARG A 22 -4.60 5.33 16.17
C ARG A 22 -4.61 6.50 15.21
N GLU A 23 -4.89 7.69 15.71
CA GLU A 23 -4.93 8.90 14.89
C GLU A 23 -3.58 9.19 14.23
N LYS A 24 -2.52 8.95 14.98
CA LYS A 24 -1.16 9.17 14.46
C LYS A 24 -0.77 8.14 13.43
N VAL A 25 -1.11 6.88 13.66
CA VAL A 25 -0.84 5.81 12.69
C VAL A 25 -1.66 6.02 11.44
N PHE A 26 -2.93 6.38 11.58
CA PHE A 26 -3.79 6.66 10.43
C PHE A 26 -3.27 7.84 9.61
N ALA A 27 -2.81 8.90 10.28
CA ALA A 27 -2.24 10.06 9.60
C ALA A 27 -1.01 9.68 8.78
N ALA A 28 -0.21 8.73 9.25
CA ALA A 28 0.96 8.27 8.51
C ALA A 28 0.58 7.64 7.16
N TRP A 29 -0.63 7.13 7.04
CA TRP A 29 -1.15 6.52 5.81
C TRP A 29 -1.92 7.50 4.93
N THR A 30 -2.34 8.64 5.47
CA THR A 30 -3.26 9.53 4.74
C THR A 30 -2.73 10.92 4.50
N GLU A 31 -1.72 11.35 5.24
CA GLU A 31 -1.10 12.65 4.98
C GLU A 31 0.06 12.46 4.02
N PRO A 32 0.04 13.14 2.86
CA PRO A 32 1.08 12.94 1.85
C PRO A 32 2.50 13.06 2.39
N ALA A 33 2.77 14.08 3.19
CA ALA A 33 4.11 14.29 3.74
C ALA A 33 4.55 13.13 4.64
N GLN A 34 3.62 12.47 5.32
CA GLN A 34 3.92 11.32 6.15
C GLN A 34 4.10 10.06 5.32
N LEU A 35 3.18 9.84 4.37
CA LEU A 35 3.21 8.67 3.52
C LEU A 35 4.51 8.56 2.73
N GLU A 36 5.04 9.69 2.27
CA GLU A 36 6.27 9.73 1.49
C GLU A 36 7.49 9.24 2.25
N LYS A 37 7.43 9.22 3.58
CA LYS A 37 8.58 8.83 4.38
C LYS A 37 8.81 7.33 4.41
N TRP A 38 7.79 6.54 4.12
CA TRP A 38 7.92 5.09 4.32
C TRP A 38 7.34 4.22 3.20
N MET A 39 6.37 4.73 2.42
CA MET A 39 5.69 3.90 1.42
C MET A 39 6.65 3.50 0.30
N CYS A 40 6.74 2.20 0.06
CA CYS A 40 7.59 1.61 -0.99
C CYS A 40 9.08 1.90 -0.87
N ARG A 41 9.53 2.27 0.33
CA ARG A 41 10.94 2.57 0.58
C ARG A 41 11.63 1.48 1.38
N ASP A 42 11.20 0.24 1.19
CA ASP A 42 11.66 -0.88 1.99
C ASP A 42 13.12 -1.26 1.75
N VAL A 43 13.73 -0.76 0.68
CA VAL A 43 15.14 -1.02 0.39
C VAL A 43 15.85 0.29 0.05
N SER A 44 17.14 0.34 0.38
CA SER A 44 17.94 1.55 0.20
C SER A 44 18.10 1.95 -1.25
N ALA A 45 17.96 1.01 -2.18
CA ALA A 45 18.11 1.28 -3.61
C ALA A 45 16.85 1.89 -4.24
N HIS A 46 15.74 1.91 -3.51
CA HIS A 46 14.48 2.45 -4.03
C HIS A 46 14.40 3.95 -3.82
N THR A 47 13.99 4.67 -4.86
CA THR A 47 13.61 6.08 -4.79
C THR A 47 12.15 6.15 -5.22
N VAL A 48 11.33 6.83 -4.43
CA VAL A 48 9.89 6.92 -4.69
C VAL A 48 9.49 8.37 -4.90
N ILE A 49 8.79 8.63 -5.99
CA ILE A 49 8.26 9.97 -6.30
C ILE A 49 6.75 9.85 -6.36
N HIS A 50 6.06 10.60 -5.52
CA HIS A 50 4.61 10.61 -5.49
C HIS A 50 4.09 11.70 -6.42
N HIS A 51 3.54 11.29 -7.56
CA HIS A 51 3.06 12.23 -8.57
C HIS A 51 1.64 12.69 -8.30
N GLN A 52 0.83 11.84 -7.68
CA GLN A 52 -0.54 12.17 -7.34
C GLN A 52 -0.90 11.49 -6.02
N GLN A 53 -1.50 12.25 -5.12
CA GLN A 53 -1.91 11.73 -3.80
C GLN A 53 -3.20 12.40 -3.40
N ASP A 54 -4.32 11.88 -3.90
CA ASP A 54 -5.64 12.38 -3.53
C ASP A 54 -6.26 11.36 -2.58
N ILE A 55 -5.88 11.44 -1.31
CA ILE A 55 -6.18 10.40 -0.32
C ILE A 55 -7.53 10.66 0.33
N ARG A 56 -8.58 10.29 -0.39
CA ARG A 56 -9.97 10.38 0.05
C ARG A 56 -10.76 9.35 -0.74
N THR A 57 -11.94 9.00 -0.25
CA THR A 57 -12.81 8.07 -0.99
C THR A 57 -13.05 8.61 -2.39
N GLY A 58 -12.74 7.79 -3.39
CA GLY A 58 -12.85 8.17 -4.79
C GLY A 58 -11.61 8.83 -5.38
N GLY A 59 -10.61 9.16 -4.55
CA GLY A 59 -9.38 9.77 -5.03
C GLY A 59 -8.43 8.75 -5.64
N ARG A 60 -7.41 9.26 -6.32
CA ARG A 60 -6.43 8.41 -7.01
C ARG A 60 -5.02 8.70 -6.51
N TYR A 61 -4.14 7.71 -6.66
CA TYR A 61 -2.73 7.91 -6.40
C TYR A 61 -1.88 7.37 -7.55
N LEU A 62 -0.71 7.97 -7.72
CA LEU A 62 0.28 7.54 -8.72
C LEU A 62 1.66 7.77 -8.13
N MET A 63 2.47 6.72 -8.09
CA MET A 63 3.85 6.84 -7.64
C MET A 63 4.80 6.20 -8.64
N GLU A 64 5.97 6.78 -8.73
CA GLU A 64 7.07 6.27 -9.54
C GLU A 64 8.10 5.67 -8.60
N VAL A 65 8.46 4.41 -8.85
CA VAL A 65 9.46 3.72 -8.03
C VAL A 65 10.65 3.43 -8.91
N ARG A 66 11.82 3.93 -8.50
CA ARG A 66 13.07 3.70 -9.20
C ARG A 66 13.93 2.75 -8.39
N ASP A 67 14.30 1.64 -9.00
CA ASP A 67 15.15 0.64 -8.36
C ASP A 67 16.55 0.74 -8.97
N ALA A 68 17.45 1.43 -8.27
CA ALA A 68 18.80 1.65 -8.76
C ALA A 68 19.62 0.35 -8.87
N ALA A 69 19.31 -0.63 -8.01
CA ALA A 69 20.05 -1.88 -8.04
C ALA A 69 19.76 -2.69 -9.31
N LYS A 70 18.53 -2.59 -9.83
CA LYS A 70 18.13 -3.29 -11.05
C LYS A 70 18.12 -2.41 -12.27
N GLY A 71 18.25 -1.10 -12.09
CA GLY A 71 18.15 -0.15 -13.19
C GLY A 71 16.75 -0.07 -13.76
N GLU A 72 15.73 -0.32 -12.96
CA GLU A 72 14.33 -0.37 -13.41
C GLU A 72 13.51 0.76 -12.82
N VAL A 73 12.50 1.19 -13.60
CA VAL A 73 11.50 2.14 -13.13
C VAL A 73 10.14 1.52 -13.37
N TYR A 74 9.27 1.59 -12.37
CA TYR A 74 7.90 1.11 -12.53
C TYR A 74 6.96 2.02 -11.76
N TRP A 75 5.67 1.89 -12.06
CA TRP A 75 4.65 2.82 -11.58
C TRP A 75 3.59 2.08 -10.79
N GLY A 76 3.30 2.60 -9.60
CA GLY A 76 2.20 2.08 -8.77
C GLY A 76 1.03 3.03 -8.86
N GLN A 77 -0.18 2.49 -9.02
CA GLN A 77 -1.37 3.32 -9.14
C GLN A 77 -2.57 2.63 -8.50
N GLY A 78 -3.57 3.44 -8.17
CA GLY A 78 -4.80 2.90 -7.63
C GLY A 78 -5.81 3.97 -7.31
N VAL A 79 -6.95 3.50 -6.82
CA VAL A 79 -8.07 4.33 -6.39
C VAL A 79 -8.38 4.01 -4.94
N TYR A 80 -8.61 5.04 -4.13
CA TYR A 80 -9.06 4.86 -2.76
C TYR A 80 -10.56 4.55 -2.78
N LEU A 81 -10.91 3.31 -2.46
CA LEU A 81 -12.30 2.87 -2.44
C LEU A 81 -13.02 3.31 -1.17
N GLU A 82 -12.27 3.42 -0.09
CA GLU A 82 -12.82 3.82 1.21
C GLU A 82 -11.73 4.42 2.06
N VAL A 83 -11.98 5.61 2.62
CA VAL A 83 -11.11 6.21 3.64
C VAL A 83 -12.01 6.65 4.78
N THR A 84 -11.97 5.89 5.88
CA THR A 84 -12.83 6.11 7.06
C THR A 84 -11.94 6.40 8.28
N PRO A 85 -11.67 7.68 8.57
CA PRO A 85 -10.79 8.02 9.69
C PRO A 85 -11.41 7.70 11.03
N PRO A 86 -10.65 7.26 11.98
CA PRO A 86 -9.27 6.76 11.89
C PRO A 86 -9.23 5.23 11.85
N GLU A 87 -10.21 4.60 11.26
CA GLU A 87 -10.51 3.19 11.43
C GLU A 87 -10.08 2.29 10.28
N LYS A 88 -10.19 2.78 9.04
CA LYS A 88 -10.07 1.87 7.90
C LYS A 88 -9.78 2.58 6.60
N MET A 89 -9.03 1.91 5.73
CA MET A 89 -8.88 2.31 4.32
C MET A 89 -8.92 1.08 3.45
N ARG A 90 -9.45 1.26 2.23
CA ARG A 90 -9.38 0.26 1.17
C ARG A 90 -8.95 0.96 -0.10
N PHE A 91 -8.05 0.34 -0.84
CA PHE A 91 -7.60 0.93 -2.11
C PHE A 91 -7.15 -0.16 -3.07
N THR A 92 -7.22 0.15 -4.37
CA THR A 92 -6.72 -0.76 -5.39
C THR A 92 -5.22 -0.58 -5.54
N TRP A 93 -4.56 -1.58 -6.11
CA TRP A 93 -3.12 -1.61 -6.23
C TRP A 93 -2.72 -2.32 -7.52
N SER A 94 -1.98 -1.62 -8.38
CA SER A 94 -1.46 -2.27 -9.57
C SER A 94 -0.13 -1.62 -9.99
N TRP A 95 0.67 -2.39 -10.70
CA TRP A 95 1.98 -1.95 -11.18
C TRP A 95 1.99 -1.94 -12.70
N THR A 96 2.64 -0.94 -13.28
CA THR A 96 2.86 -0.87 -14.72
C THR A 96 4.30 -0.48 -14.99
N LYS A 97 4.83 -0.86 -16.16
CA LYS A 97 6.19 -0.47 -16.56
C LYS A 97 6.22 0.94 -17.15
N ASP A 98 5.15 1.32 -17.82
CA ASP A 98 5.04 2.62 -18.44
C ASP A 98 4.16 3.52 -17.61
N ARG A 99 4.46 4.82 -17.64
CA ARG A 99 3.67 5.78 -16.91
C ARG A 99 2.23 5.81 -17.42
N PRO A 100 1.24 5.62 -16.55
CA PRO A 100 -0.15 5.74 -16.96
C PRO A 100 -0.46 7.16 -17.42
N ASP A 101 -1.23 7.28 -18.50
CA ASP A 101 -1.68 8.59 -18.97
C ASP A 101 -2.76 9.14 -18.05
N GLY A 102 -2.66 10.41 -17.73
CA GLY A 102 -3.53 11.10 -16.79
C GLY A 102 -4.98 10.65 -16.79
N GLU A 103 -5.74 11.02 -17.81
CA GLU A 103 -7.16 10.69 -17.84
C GLU A 103 -7.43 9.22 -18.09
N ASN A 104 -6.46 8.52 -18.63
CA ASN A 104 -6.58 7.11 -18.98
C ASN A 104 -5.78 6.23 -18.05
N MET A 105 -5.81 6.55 -16.76
CA MET A 105 -5.12 5.74 -15.75
C MET A 105 -5.86 4.42 -15.59
N GLN A 106 -5.53 3.49 -16.46
CA GLN A 106 -6.11 2.16 -16.39
C GLN A 106 -5.32 1.31 -15.42
N PRO A 107 -5.99 0.40 -14.72
CA PRO A 107 -5.26 -0.53 -13.85
C PRO A 107 -4.32 -1.39 -14.69
N GLY A 108 -3.25 -1.81 -14.10
CA GLY A 108 -2.38 -2.79 -14.70
C GLY A 108 -3.12 -4.11 -14.87
N SER A 109 -2.49 -5.05 -15.57
CA SER A 109 -3.13 -6.33 -15.85
C SER A 109 -3.50 -7.12 -14.59
N GLU A 110 -2.90 -6.77 -13.45
CA GLU A 110 -3.10 -7.50 -12.19
C GLU A 110 -3.47 -6.55 -11.08
N GLU A 111 -4.64 -5.96 -11.22
CA GLU A 111 -5.15 -5.11 -10.15
C GLU A 111 -5.50 -5.94 -8.94
N THR A 112 -5.00 -5.51 -7.78
CA THR A 112 -5.26 -6.15 -6.50
C THR A 112 -5.89 -5.14 -5.56
N GLU A 113 -6.29 -5.58 -4.38
CA GLU A 113 -6.95 -4.68 -3.42
C GLU A 113 -6.30 -4.81 -2.05
N VAL A 114 -6.08 -3.66 -1.41
CA VAL A 114 -5.50 -3.57 -0.08
C VAL A 114 -6.55 -3.03 0.88
N THR A 115 -6.69 -3.67 2.03
CA THR A 115 -7.53 -3.19 3.13
C THR A 115 -6.64 -3.05 4.36
N VAL A 116 -6.71 -1.91 5.02
CA VAL A 116 -5.97 -1.68 6.26
C VAL A 116 -6.96 -1.27 7.34
N GLU A 117 -6.98 -2.05 8.42
CA GLU A 117 -7.79 -1.73 9.59
C GLU A 117 -6.87 -1.24 10.70
N PHE A 118 -7.30 -0.20 11.41
CA PHE A 118 -6.53 0.43 12.47
C PHE A 118 -7.26 0.23 13.78
N LEU A 119 -6.74 -0.64 14.62
CA LEU A 119 -7.41 -1.05 15.86
C LEU A 119 -6.69 -0.46 17.07
N ALA A 120 -7.44 0.27 17.89
CA ALA A 120 -6.89 0.83 19.12
C ALA A 120 -6.59 -0.30 20.12
N ARG A 121 -5.36 -0.30 20.63
CA ARG A 121 -4.90 -1.25 21.65
C ARG A 121 -4.29 -0.46 22.81
N GLY A 122 -5.14 0.22 23.60
CA GLY A 122 -4.65 1.14 24.61
C GLY A 122 -3.88 2.29 23.96
N PRO A 123 -2.65 2.56 24.40
CA PRO A 123 -1.85 3.62 23.76
C PRO A 123 -1.24 3.21 22.43
N ALA A 124 -1.36 1.96 22.05
CA ALA A 124 -0.80 1.43 20.80
C ALA A 124 -1.89 1.19 19.77
N THR A 125 -1.48 0.91 18.55
CA THR A 125 -2.39 0.61 17.44
C THR A 125 -1.94 -0.66 16.74
N GLU A 126 -2.86 -1.59 16.57
CA GLU A 126 -2.60 -2.76 15.72
C GLU A 126 -3.20 -2.49 14.36
N ILE A 127 -2.39 -2.65 13.30
CA ILE A 127 -2.95 -2.66 11.96
C ILE A 127 -3.12 -4.09 11.48
N ILE A 128 -4.18 -4.31 10.71
CA ILE A 128 -4.37 -5.56 9.99
C ILE A 128 -4.45 -5.18 8.53
N LEU A 129 -3.41 -5.53 7.79
CA LEU A 129 -3.33 -5.26 6.36
C LEU A 129 -3.62 -6.54 5.60
N THR A 130 -4.64 -6.50 4.74
CA THR A 130 -5.01 -7.63 3.89
C THR A 130 -4.88 -7.21 2.44
N HIS A 131 -4.12 -7.98 1.66
CA HIS A 131 -3.90 -7.68 0.25
C HIS A 131 -4.33 -8.90 -0.56
N THR A 132 -5.36 -8.73 -1.37
CA THR A 132 -6.03 -9.83 -2.06
C THR A 132 -5.92 -9.68 -3.57
N GLY A 133 -6.14 -10.79 -4.28
CA GLY A 133 -6.24 -10.79 -5.74
C GLY A 133 -4.97 -11.17 -6.48
N PHE A 134 -3.98 -11.71 -5.80
CA PHE A 134 -2.76 -12.16 -6.47
C PHE A 134 -3.03 -13.40 -7.29
N HIS A 135 -2.44 -13.46 -8.47
CA HIS A 135 -2.62 -14.60 -9.38
C HIS A 135 -1.84 -15.84 -8.94
N ASN A 136 -0.74 -15.65 -8.22
CA ASN A 136 0.11 -16.77 -7.86
C ASN A 136 0.84 -16.48 -6.54
N GLU A 137 1.42 -17.54 -6.01
CA GLU A 137 2.10 -17.49 -4.72
C GLU A 137 3.37 -16.64 -4.76
N LYS A 138 4.05 -16.62 -5.90
CA LYS A 138 5.27 -15.81 -6.04
C LYS A 138 4.97 -14.34 -5.83
N LEU A 139 3.92 -13.82 -6.48
CA LEU A 139 3.53 -12.42 -6.34
C LEU A 139 3.10 -12.11 -4.91
N ARG A 140 2.34 -13.03 -4.30
CA ARG A 140 1.94 -12.84 -2.91
C ARG A 140 3.15 -12.71 -1.99
N LYS A 141 4.13 -13.58 -2.16
CA LYS A 141 5.34 -13.56 -1.32
C LYS A 141 6.17 -12.30 -1.53
N GLU A 142 6.27 -11.84 -2.77
CA GLU A 142 7.02 -10.63 -3.07
C GLU A 142 6.39 -9.42 -2.40
N HIS A 143 5.06 -9.32 -2.44
CA HIS A 143 4.36 -8.22 -1.80
C HIS A 143 4.37 -8.33 -0.27
N ASP A 144 4.32 -9.55 0.26
CA ASP A 144 4.46 -9.77 1.69
C ASP A 144 5.80 -9.21 2.18
N ARG A 145 6.88 -9.54 1.48
CA ARG A 145 8.20 -9.02 1.81
C ARG A 145 8.25 -7.50 1.70
N GLY A 146 7.69 -6.96 0.64
CA GLY A 146 7.66 -5.52 0.42
C GLY A 146 6.91 -4.79 1.52
N TRP A 147 5.73 -5.28 1.89
CA TRP A 147 4.95 -4.66 2.95
C TRP A 147 5.68 -4.68 4.28
N ASN A 148 6.28 -5.82 4.63
CA ASN A 148 7.03 -5.90 5.89
C ASN A 148 8.20 -4.92 5.91
N GLY A 149 8.90 -4.78 4.79
CA GLY A 149 9.99 -3.80 4.69
C GLY A 149 9.50 -2.37 4.88
N CYS A 150 8.41 -2.00 4.23
CA CYS A 150 7.81 -0.68 4.38
C CYS A 150 7.36 -0.42 5.81
N LEU A 151 6.73 -1.42 6.43
CA LEU A 151 6.22 -1.27 7.79
C LEU A 151 7.35 -1.17 8.81
N ASP A 152 8.49 -1.79 8.55
CA ASP A 152 9.67 -1.60 9.39
C ASP A 152 10.12 -0.14 9.39
N ILE A 153 10.08 0.50 8.22
CA ILE A 153 10.42 1.92 8.11
C ILE A 153 9.35 2.78 8.80
N LEU A 154 8.09 2.44 8.62
CA LEU A 154 7.00 3.15 9.29
C LEU A 154 7.16 3.12 10.79
N GLU A 155 7.54 1.98 11.34
CA GLU A 155 7.78 1.86 12.77
C GLU A 155 8.82 2.86 13.24
N ARG A 156 9.93 2.97 12.50
CA ARG A 156 11.00 3.93 12.85
C ARG A 156 10.52 5.37 12.71
N VAL A 157 9.75 5.67 11.68
CA VAL A 157 9.21 7.02 11.47
C VAL A 157 8.31 7.40 12.64
N LEU A 158 7.46 6.50 13.10
CA LEU A 158 6.56 6.78 14.21
C LEU A 158 7.29 6.97 15.53
N GLN A 159 8.41 6.28 15.72
CA GLN A 159 9.22 6.44 16.93
C GLN A 159 9.96 7.76 16.99
N GLN A 160 10.21 8.38 15.84
CA GLN A 160 10.98 9.63 15.75
C GLN A 160 10.12 10.89 15.90
N SER A 161 8.82 10.77 15.92
CA SER A 161 7.95 11.93 15.92
C SER A 161 7.29 12.19 17.27
#